data_2781a815fa2271af502754bc5555f28c
#
_entry.id   2781a815fa2271af502754bc5555f28c
#
_cell.length_a   1.000
_cell.length_b   1.000
_cell.length_c   1.000
_cell.angle_alpha   90.00
_cell.angle_beta   90.00
_cell.angle_gamma   90.00
#
_symmetry.space_group_name_H-M   'P 1'
#
loop_
_entity.id
_entity.type
_entity.pdbx_description
1 polymer ?
#
loop_
_entity_poly.entity_id
_entity_poly.type
_entity_poly.pdbx_seq_one_letter_code
_entity_poly.pdbx_strand_id
1 'polypeptide(L)'
;MADMENEKEAPPFEEATANDKELVSWVMDHIERWRDFRDNNYMDSWEEYERIFRGQWADADSTRDSERSRIISPATQQAVETSHAEIMEAVFGQGEYFDIQDDVKDVNGQDIDVEMLKTQMMEDFNKDKIRKSIDQIGLMAKIYGTGIGELVVKTVKEYIPGTQPIPGVTGQAAIGVHEKDRISVTLNPINPKNFLFDPNGTSVDDCMGVAIEKPVSLHKIVAGMEADIYRKVDISAYMD
;
A
#
# COMPACT_ATOMS: atom_id res chain seq x y z
N MET A 1 -11.47 17.01 -50.42
CA MET A 1 -11.37 17.92 -49.26
C MET A 1 -10.90 17.04 -48.12
N ALA A 2 -9.64 17.17 -47.79
CA ALA A 2 -9.02 16.37 -46.75
C ALA A 2 -9.33 17.06 -45.40
N ASP A 3 -9.93 16.31 -44.49
CA ASP A 3 -10.08 16.71 -43.09
C ASP A 3 -8.69 16.81 -42.48
N MET A 4 -8.28 18.03 -42.17
CA MET A 4 -7.12 18.30 -41.34
C MET A 4 -7.50 17.85 -39.91
N GLU A 5 -7.03 16.69 -39.52
CA GLU A 5 -7.01 16.27 -38.12
C GLU A 5 -6.25 17.35 -37.32
N ASN A 6 -6.97 17.95 -36.42
CA ASN A 6 -6.47 18.93 -35.48
C ASN A 6 -5.56 18.14 -34.47
N GLU A 7 -4.27 18.05 -34.76
CA GLU A 7 -3.27 17.60 -33.79
C GLU A 7 -3.40 18.51 -32.55
N LYS A 8 -3.98 17.97 -31.49
CA LYS A 8 -3.93 18.64 -30.21
C LYS A 8 -2.45 18.71 -29.80
N GLU A 9 -1.88 19.90 -29.94
CA GLU A 9 -0.57 20.21 -29.37
C GLU A 9 -0.58 19.71 -27.89
N ALA A 10 0.37 18.84 -27.56
CA ALA A 10 0.57 18.42 -26.18
C ALA A 10 0.78 19.68 -25.33
N PRO A 11 0.13 19.80 -24.17
CA PRO A 11 0.30 20.98 -23.34
C PRO A 11 1.78 21.14 -22.97
N PRO A 12 2.30 22.37 -22.98
CA PRO A 12 3.70 22.63 -22.67
C PRO A 12 4.02 22.09 -21.29
N PHE A 13 5.19 21.45 -21.15
CA PHE A 13 5.69 20.99 -19.86
C PHE A 13 5.83 22.19 -18.91
N GLU A 14 5.34 22.02 -17.68
CA GLU A 14 5.53 23.05 -16.66
C GLU A 14 7.00 23.02 -16.19
N GLU A 15 7.72 24.10 -16.41
CA GLU A 15 9.07 24.25 -15.86
C GLU A 15 9.01 24.40 -14.33
N ALA A 16 9.87 23.63 -13.62
CA ALA A 16 10.00 23.74 -12.19
C ALA A 16 10.56 25.10 -11.79
N THR A 17 9.90 25.77 -10.85
CA THR A 17 10.41 27.05 -10.31
C THR A 17 11.71 26.83 -9.55
N ALA A 18 12.49 27.89 -9.28
CA ALA A 18 13.72 27.78 -8.49
C ALA A 18 13.44 27.24 -7.07
N ASN A 19 12.33 27.64 -6.47
CA ASN A 19 11.90 27.16 -5.15
C ASN A 19 11.52 25.67 -5.17
N ASP A 20 10.88 25.18 -6.24
CA ASP A 20 10.58 23.75 -6.40
C ASP A 20 11.86 22.91 -6.50
N LYS A 21 12.86 23.41 -7.21
CA LYS A 21 14.16 22.73 -7.37
C LYS A 21 14.91 22.65 -6.04
N GLU A 22 14.88 23.69 -5.26
CA GLU A 22 15.50 23.73 -3.92
C GLU A 22 14.80 22.76 -2.97
N LEU A 23 13.46 22.73 -2.96
CA LEU A 23 12.67 21.79 -2.17
C LEU A 23 12.95 20.33 -2.58
N VAL A 24 12.99 20.04 -3.87
CA VAL A 24 13.30 18.69 -4.36
C VAL A 24 14.70 18.27 -3.96
N SER A 25 15.69 19.15 -4.09
CA SER A 25 17.07 18.87 -3.66
C SER A 25 17.13 18.56 -2.17
N TRP A 26 16.47 19.38 -1.35
CA TRP A 26 16.40 19.18 0.09
C TRP A 26 15.76 17.82 0.46
N VAL A 27 14.64 17.46 -0.18
CA VAL A 27 13.97 16.18 0.05
C VAL A 27 14.87 15.02 -0.37
N MET A 28 15.53 15.10 -1.53
CA MET A 28 16.41 14.05 -2.02
C MET A 28 17.62 13.83 -1.11
N ASP A 29 18.23 14.90 -0.61
CA ASP A 29 19.34 14.81 0.33
C ASP A 29 18.96 14.08 1.63
N HIS A 30 17.72 14.26 2.11
CA HIS A 30 17.22 13.55 3.29
C HIS A 30 16.93 12.09 2.98
N ILE A 31 16.31 11.81 1.83
CA ILE A 31 16.04 10.43 1.37
C ILE A 31 17.34 9.63 1.22
N GLU A 32 18.40 10.23 0.65
CA GLU A 32 19.70 9.58 0.52
C GLU A 32 20.31 9.24 1.88
N ARG A 33 20.28 10.18 2.84
CA ARG A 33 20.77 9.92 4.21
C ARG A 33 19.99 8.80 4.91
N TRP A 34 18.67 8.78 4.76
CA TRP A 34 17.82 7.72 5.34
C TRP A 34 18.05 6.38 4.68
N ARG A 35 18.30 6.38 3.37
CA ARG A 35 18.69 5.17 2.61
C ARG A 35 20.03 4.63 3.10
N ASP A 36 21.04 5.48 3.19
CA ASP A 36 22.37 5.09 3.68
C ASP A 36 22.29 4.53 5.12
N PHE A 37 21.46 5.14 5.97
CA PHE A 37 21.24 4.63 7.31
C PHE A 37 20.60 3.25 7.31
N ARG A 38 19.53 3.04 6.53
CA ARG A 38 18.88 1.74 6.39
C ARG A 38 19.85 0.69 5.85
N ASP A 39 20.56 1.02 4.80
CA ASP A 39 21.45 0.08 4.11
C ASP A 39 22.61 -0.34 5.00
N ASN A 40 23.21 0.59 5.73
CA ASN A 40 24.34 0.29 6.61
C ASN A 40 23.95 -0.45 7.92
N ASN A 41 22.69 -0.34 8.37
CA ASN A 41 22.29 -0.89 9.67
C ASN A 41 21.38 -2.11 9.57
N TYR A 42 20.58 -2.25 8.51
CA TYR A 42 19.51 -3.24 8.47
C TYR A 42 19.54 -4.14 7.22
N MET A 43 19.96 -3.64 6.06
CA MET A 43 19.76 -4.32 4.79
C MET A 43 20.42 -5.70 4.76
N ASP A 44 21.68 -5.81 5.17
CA ASP A 44 22.42 -7.08 5.19
C ASP A 44 21.70 -8.13 6.06
N SER A 45 21.23 -7.72 7.25
CA SER A 45 20.51 -8.60 8.16
C SER A 45 19.17 -9.05 7.56
N TRP A 46 18.42 -8.14 6.94
CA TRP A 46 17.14 -8.47 6.33
C TRP A 46 17.28 -9.39 5.11
N GLU A 47 18.34 -9.21 4.32
CA GLU A 47 18.65 -10.12 3.22
C GLU A 47 19.02 -11.52 3.71
N GLU A 48 19.77 -11.60 4.80
CA GLU A 48 20.09 -12.88 5.40
C GLU A 48 18.83 -13.56 5.98
N TYR A 49 17.95 -12.84 6.68
CA TYR A 49 16.71 -13.40 7.21
C TYR A 49 15.81 -13.92 6.08
N GLU A 50 15.66 -13.16 5.01
CA GLU A 50 14.89 -13.59 3.85
C GLU A 50 15.52 -14.82 3.18
N ARG A 51 16.81 -14.85 3.02
CA ARG A 51 17.57 -15.97 2.47
C ARG A 51 17.36 -17.26 3.29
N ILE A 52 17.47 -17.16 4.62
CA ILE A 52 17.26 -18.29 5.54
C ILE A 52 15.80 -18.75 5.48
N PHE A 53 14.85 -17.82 5.50
CA PHE A 53 13.42 -18.12 5.38
C PHE A 53 13.10 -18.85 4.08
N ARG A 54 13.70 -18.42 2.96
CA ARG A 54 13.53 -19.08 1.65
C ARG A 54 14.31 -20.38 1.50
N GLY A 55 15.11 -20.77 2.48
CA GLY A 55 15.95 -21.97 2.40
C GLY A 55 17.01 -21.88 1.29
N GLN A 56 17.57 -20.70 1.08
CA GLN A 56 18.62 -20.48 0.07
C GLN A 56 20.00 -20.52 0.69
N TRP A 57 20.98 -21.09 -0.04
CA TRP A 57 22.37 -21.07 0.35
C TRP A 57 22.96 -19.65 0.26
N ALA A 58 23.92 -19.34 1.11
CA ALA A 58 24.70 -18.11 0.95
C ALA A 58 25.65 -18.23 -0.25
N ASP A 59 25.97 -17.11 -0.89
CA ASP A 59 26.91 -17.09 -2.02
C ASP A 59 28.29 -17.63 -1.63
N ALA A 60 28.72 -17.38 -0.39
CA ALA A 60 29.97 -17.94 0.18
C ALA A 60 29.97 -19.48 0.24
N ASP A 61 28.79 -20.12 0.26
CA ASP A 61 28.68 -21.58 0.23
C ASP A 61 28.79 -22.17 -1.19
N SER A 62 28.89 -21.33 -2.22
CA SER A 62 29.04 -21.76 -3.63
C SER A 62 30.35 -22.55 -3.88
N THR A 63 31.36 -22.37 -3.03
CA THR A 63 32.67 -23.08 -3.07
C THR A 63 32.62 -24.47 -2.48
N ARG A 64 31.48 -24.93 -1.93
CA ARG A 64 31.33 -26.29 -1.40
C ARG A 64 31.42 -27.31 -2.52
N ASP A 65 32.08 -28.46 -2.18
CA ASP A 65 32.21 -29.61 -3.04
C ASP A 65 30.89 -29.98 -3.73
N SER A 66 30.92 -30.09 -5.05
CA SER A 66 29.78 -30.38 -5.90
C SER A 66 29.12 -31.76 -5.61
N GLU A 67 29.87 -32.65 -4.92
CA GLU A 67 29.39 -33.99 -4.56
C GLU A 67 28.54 -34.04 -3.31
N ARG A 68 28.43 -32.94 -2.54
CA ARG A 68 27.59 -32.87 -1.35
C ARG A 68 26.17 -32.41 -1.66
N SER A 69 25.21 -33.02 -0.98
CA SER A 69 23.82 -32.60 -1.05
C SER A 69 23.66 -31.13 -0.64
N ARG A 70 22.94 -30.36 -1.46
CA ARG A 70 22.60 -28.96 -1.21
C ARG A 70 21.19 -28.78 -0.64
N ILE A 71 20.68 -29.79 0.05
CA ILE A 71 19.35 -29.72 0.66
C ILE A 71 19.46 -28.90 1.95
N ILE A 72 18.63 -27.86 2.04
CA ILE A 72 18.42 -27.07 3.25
C ILE A 72 17.14 -27.57 3.91
N SER A 73 17.19 -27.80 5.22
CA SER A 73 15.98 -28.11 6.00
C SER A 73 15.10 -26.85 6.05
N PRO A 74 13.78 -26.93 5.74
CA PRO A 74 12.88 -25.81 5.83
C PRO A 74 12.44 -25.49 7.28
N ALA A 75 13.22 -25.88 8.28
CA ALA A 75 12.85 -25.75 9.69
C ALA A 75 12.54 -24.31 10.10
N THR A 76 13.32 -23.34 9.63
CA THR A 76 13.09 -21.92 9.92
C THR A 76 11.80 -21.44 9.27
N GLN A 77 11.55 -21.79 8.01
CA GLN A 77 10.31 -21.46 7.31
C GLN A 77 9.10 -22.04 8.06
N GLN A 78 9.16 -23.33 8.41
CA GLN A 78 8.08 -24.00 9.15
C GLN A 78 7.82 -23.34 10.51
N ALA A 79 8.87 -22.97 11.25
CA ALA A 79 8.74 -22.31 12.54
C ALA A 79 8.07 -20.92 12.40
N VAL A 80 8.49 -20.14 11.41
CA VAL A 80 7.91 -18.81 11.11
C VAL A 80 6.45 -18.95 10.69
N GLU A 81 6.13 -19.82 9.75
CA GLU A 81 4.76 -20.03 9.26
C GLU A 81 3.82 -20.56 10.35
N THR A 82 4.29 -21.51 11.18
CA THR A 82 3.50 -22.03 12.30
C THR A 82 3.21 -20.94 13.33
N SER A 83 4.24 -20.22 13.76
CA SER A 83 4.08 -19.12 14.73
C SER A 83 3.23 -17.98 14.16
N HIS A 84 3.30 -17.73 12.86
CA HIS A 84 2.45 -16.76 12.20
C HIS A 84 0.98 -17.22 12.18
N ALA A 85 0.74 -18.47 11.80
CA ALA A 85 -0.61 -19.06 11.78
C ALA A 85 -1.27 -19.04 13.16
N GLU A 86 -0.53 -19.35 14.24
CA GLU A 86 -1.02 -19.28 15.63
C GLU A 86 -1.46 -17.86 16.02
N ILE A 87 -0.68 -16.83 15.62
CA ILE A 87 -1.05 -15.44 15.89
C ILE A 87 -2.29 -15.04 15.07
N MET A 88 -2.33 -15.41 13.80
CA MET A 88 -3.49 -15.10 12.94
C MET A 88 -4.76 -15.79 13.45
N GLU A 89 -4.65 -17.02 13.94
CA GLU A 89 -5.77 -17.71 14.58
C GLU A 89 -6.20 -17.02 15.88
N ALA A 90 -5.26 -16.57 16.69
CA ALA A 90 -5.57 -15.83 17.93
C ALA A 90 -6.28 -14.49 17.65
N VAL A 91 -5.90 -13.79 16.58
CA VAL A 91 -6.46 -12.48 16.23
C VAL A 91 -7.79 -12.62 15.48
N PHE A 92 -7.88 -13.55 14.54
CA PHE A 92 -8.99 -13.64 13.59
C PHE A 92 -9.89 -14.87 13.77
N GLY A 93 -9.52 -15.80 14.66
CA GLY A 93 -10.21 -17.09 14.80
C GLY A 93 -11.64 -16.98 15.28
N GLN A 94 -11.98 -15.93 16.03
CA GLN A 94 -13.34 -15.65 16.48
C GLN A 94 -14.20 -14.88 15.46
N GLY A 95 -13.62 -14.47 14.34
CA GLY A 95 -14.30 -13.73 13.27
C GLY A 95 -14.37 -12.22 13.49
N GLU A 96 -14.44 -11.77 14.73
CA GLU A 96 -14.38 -10.36 15.12
C GLU A 96 -12.98 -10.04 15.64
N TYR A 97 -12.34 -9.01 15.09
CA TYR A 97 -10.95 -8.64 15.46
C TYR A 97 -10.82 -7.17 15.89
N PHE A 98 -11.93 -6.49 16.06
CA PHE A 98 -12.00 -5.17 16.69
C PHE A 98 -13.33 -5.01 17.41
N ASP A 99 -13.37 -4.07 18.33
CA ASP A 99 -14.58 -3.68 19.04
C ASP A 99 -14.73 -2.16 19.05
N ILE A 100 -15.95 -1.66 19.23
CA ILE A 100 -16.27 -0.25 19.28
C ILE A 100 -16.74 0.08 20.68
N GLN A 101 -16.20 1.15 21.26
CA GLN A 101 -16.65 1.60 22.57
C GLN A 101 -18.07 2.17 22.51
N ASP A 102 -18.90 1.83 23.48
CA ASP A 102 -20.33 2.18 23.52
C ASP A 102 -20.62 3.67 23.77
N ASP A 103 -19.60 4.49 24.01
CA ASP A 103 -19.74 5.93 24.27
C ASP A 103 -19.62 6.82 23.03
N VAL A 104 -19.64 6.21 21.84
CA VAL A 104 -19.56 6.95 20.55
C VAL A 104 -20.89 7.65 20.29
N LYS A 105 -20.82 8.98 20.11
CA LYS A 105 -21.95 9.82 19.76
C LYS A 105 -21.81 10.41 18.37
N ASP A 106 -22.93 10.66 17.71
CA ASP A 106 -22.96 11.35 16.43
C ASP A 106 -22.59 12.84 16.58
N VAL A 107 -22.49 13.56 15.45
CA VAL A 107 -22.19 15.00 15.40
C VAL A 107 -23.23 15.86 16.17
N ASN A 108 -24.42 15.33 16.37
CA ASN A 108 -25.52 15.97 17.09
C ASN A 108 -25.60 15.53 18.57
N GLY A 109 -24.69 14.66 19.01
CA GLY A 109 -24.66 14.13 20.38
C GLY A 109 -25.68 13.03 20.65
N GLN A 110 -26.25 12.43 19.60
CA GLN A 110 -27.15 11.29 19.71
C GLN A 110 -26.37 10.01 19.80
N ASP A 111 -26.90 9.03 20.54
CA ASP A 111 -26.28 7.71 20.65
C ASP A 111 -26.34 6.99 19.29
N ILE A 112 -25.19 6.44 18.86
CA ILE A 112 -25.09 5.66 17.63
C ILE A 112 -25.45 4.22 17.94
N ASP A 113 -26.12 3.54 17.01
CA ASP A 113 -26.29 2.09 17.05
C ASP A 113 -24.93 1.43 16.74
N VAL A 114 -24.21 1.09 17.82
CA VAL A 114 -22.85 0.55 17.78
C VAL A 114 -22.80 -0.80 17.05
N GLU A 115 -23.83 -1.64 17.22
CA GLU A 115 -23.89 -2.95 16.56
C GLU A 115 -24.04 -2.80 15.04
N MET A 116 -24.88 -1.86 14.60
CA MET A 116 -25.02 -1.57 13.17
C MET A 116 -23.72 -0.99 12.60
N LEU A 117 -23.08 -0.07 13.33
CA LEU A 117 -21.80 0.52 12.91
C LEU A 117 -20.70 -0.55 12.80
N LYS A 118 -20.60 -1.44 13.80
CA LYS A 118 -19.64 -2.55 13.80
C LYS A 118 -19.85 -3.48 12.60
N THR A 119 -21.10 -3.83 12.32
CA THR A 119 -21.47 -4.66 11.18
C THR A 119 -21.04 -4.01 9.86
N GLN A 120 -21.35 -2.72 9.69
CA GLN A 120 -20.98 -1.97 8.49
C GLN A 120 -19.48 -1.87 8.32
N MET A 121 -18.74 -1.56 9.38
CA MET A 121 -17.27 -1.51 9.34
C MET A 121 -16.66 -2.87 8.99
N MET A 122 -17.21 -3.96 9.54
CA MET A 122 -16.75 -5.32 9.21
C MET A 122 -16.95 -5.66 7.74
N GLU A 123 -18.11 -5.28 7.17
CA GLU A 123 -18.37 -5.46 5.74
C GLU A 123 -17.39 -4.65 4.88
N ASP A 124 -17.12 -3.39 5.24
CA ASP A 124 -16.19 -2.53 4.51
C ASP A 124 -14.76 -3.05 4.60
N PHE A 125 -14.31 -3.51 5.76
CA PHE A 125 -12.99 -4.11 5.95
C PHE A 125 -12.83 -5.43 5.17
N ASN A 126 -13.90 -6.22 5.05
CA ASN A 126 -13.89 -7.43 4.22
C ASN A 126 -13.81 -7.09 2.72
N LYS A 127 -14.57 -6.08 2.26
CA LYS A 127 -14.48 -5.58 0.87
C LYS A 127 -13.07 -5.07 0.55
N ASP A 128 -12.46 -4.33 1.46
CA ASP A 128 -11.14 -3.72 1.31
C ASP A 128 -9.98 -4.68 1.67
N LYS A 129 -10.29 -5.93 2.04
CA LYS A 129 -9.35 -7.03 2.32
C LYS A 129 -8.33 -6.70 3.43
N ILE A 130 -8.74 -5.95 4.44
CA ILE A 130 -7.89 -5.53 5.56
C ILE A 130 -7.24 -6.72 6.25
N ARG A 131 -8.00 -7.81 6.50
CA ARG A 131 -7.47 -9.05 7.09
C ARG A 131 -6.26 -9.60 6.32
N LYS A 132 -6.33 -9.64 4.99
CA LYS A 132 -5.21 -10.11 4.15
C LYS A 132 -3.99 -9.20 4.29
N SER A 133 -4.20 -7.89 4.38
CA SER A 133 -3.11 -6.94 4.54
C SER A 133 -2.43 -7.07 5.92
N ILE A 134 -3.21 -7.26 6.97
CA ILE A 134 -2.68 -7.54 8.32
C ILE A 134 -1.89 -8.85 8.33
N ASP A 135 -2.39 -9.90 7.69
CA ASP A 135 -1.70 -11.18 7.55
C ASP A 135 -0.33 -11.01 6.88
N GLN A 136 -0.25 -10.26 5.78
CA GLN A 136 1.00 -9.97 5.09
C GLN A 136 1.97 -9.14 5.94
N ILE A 137 1.47 -8.13 6.66
CA ILE A 137 2.29 -7.31 7.55
C ILE A 137 2.82 -8.16 8.71
N GLY A 138 1.98 -9.04 9.27
CA GLY A 138 2.36 -9.97 10.33
C GLY A 138 3.45 -10.95 9.90
N LEU A 139 3.34 -11.49 8.69
CA LEU A 139 4.38 -12.36 8.13
C LEU A 139 5.70 -11.61 7.94
N MET A 140 5.67 -10.38 7.40
CA MET A 140 6.87 -9.56 7.27
C MET A 140 7.49 -9.24 8.64
N ALA A 141 6.66 -8.96 9.65
CA ALA A 141 7.14 -8.75 11.02
C ALA A 141 7.86 -9.98 11.58
N LYS A 142 7.42 -11.18 11.23
CA LYS A 142 8.09 -12.43 11.64
C LYS A 142 9.41 -12.67 10.91
N ILE A 143 9.50 -12.30 9.64
CA ILE A 143 10.71 -12.51 8.83
C ILE A 143 11.76 -11.44 9.15
N TYR A 144 11.37 -10.17 9.15
CA TYR A 144 12.30 -9.03 9.25
C TYR A 144 12.41 -8.43 10.65
N GLY A 145 11.57 -8.88 11.60
CA GLY A 145 11.44 -8.26 12.92
C GLY A 145 10.63 -6.96 12.94
N THR A 146 10.16 -6.52 11.79
CA THR A 146 9.40 -5.26 11.62
C THR A 146 8.29 -5.45 10.59
N GLY A 147 7.07 -5.06 10.92
CA GLY A 147 5.93 -5.03 10.01
C GLY A 147 5.46 -3.59 9.80
N ILE A 148 5.32 -3.19 8.55
CA ILE A 148 4.97 -1.81 8.16
C ILE A 148 3.75 -1.85 7.26
N GLY A 149 2.79 -0.97 7.53
CA GLY A 149 1.59 -0.79 6.73
C GLY A 149 1.29 0.68 6.50
N GLU A 150 0.85 1.01 5.30
CA GLU A 150 0.36 2.33 4.91
C GLU A 150 -1.17 2.31 4.91
N LEU A 151 -1.78 3.13 5.77
CA LEU A 151 -3.23 3.30 5.79
C LEU A 151 -3.61 4.41 4.80
N VAL A 152 -4.42 4.06 3.81
CA VAL A 152 -4.90 5.00 2.79
C VAL A 152 -6.42 5.05 2.83
N VAL A 153 -6.95 6.25 3.04
CA VAL A 153 -8.39 6.52 2.98
C VAL A 153 -8.69 7.24 1.67
N LYS A 154 -9.62 6.70 0.90
CA LYS A 154 -10.01 7.29 -0.40
C LYS A 154 -11.51 7.14 -0.63
N THR A 155 -12.08 8.05 -1.41
CA THR A 155 -13.44 7.91 -1.91
C THR A 155 -13.44 7.09 -3.20
N VAL A 156 -14.23 6.02 -3.22
CA VAL A 156 -14.41 5.13 -4.36
C VAL A 156 -15.85 5.18 -4.82
N LYS A 157 -16.06 5.25 -6.12
CA LYS A 157 -17.40 5.18 -6.71
C LYS A 157 -17.86 3.73 -6.76
N GLU A 158 -18.96 3.44 -6.07
CA GLU A 158 -19.61 2.13 -6.09
C GLU A 158 -20.89 2.22 -6.95
N TYR A 159 -21.05 1.25 -7.84
CA TYR A 159 -22.20 1.18 -8.73
C TYR A 159 -23.20 0.17 -8.16
N ILE A 160 -24.32 0.68 -7.66
CA ILE A 160 -25.36 -0.14 -7.01
C ILE A 160 -26.54 -0.28 -7.98
N PRO A 161 -27.01 -1.52 -8.25
CA PRO A 161 -28.23 -1.69 -9.01
C PRO A 161 -29.43 -1.11 -8.25
N GLY A 162 -30.21 -0.33 -8.92
CA GLY A 162 -31.40 0.30 -8.35
C GLY A 162 -32.51 0.42 -9.39
N THR A 163 -33.68 0.80 -8.93
CA THR A 163 -34.84 1.04 -9.81
C THR A 163 -34.95 2.52 -10.14
N GLN A 164 -35.01 2.84 -11.44
CA GLN A 164 -35.24 4.20 -11.90
C GLN A 164 -36.65 4.29 -12.52
N PRO A 165 -37.46 5.30 -12.17
CA PRO A 165 -38.75 5.50 -12.82
C PRO A 165 -38.53 5.79 -14.31
N ILE A 166 -39.31 5.13 -15.17
CA ILE A 166 -39.26 5.35 -16.60
C ILE A 166 -39.96 6.69 -16.90
N PRO A 167 -39.30 7.66 -17.52
CA PRO A 167 -39.96 8.93 -17.86
C PRO A 167 -41.19 8.72 -18.75
N GLY A 168 -42.34 9.23 -18.33
CA GLY A 168 -43.60 9.16 -19.08
C GLY A 168 -44.44 7.90 -18.87
N VAL A 169 -44.02 6.96 -18.03
CA VAL A 169 -44.80 5.74 -17.72
C VAL A 169 -45.04 5.63 -16.22
N THR A 170 -46.29 5.84 -15.78
CA THR A 170 -46.64 5.76 -14.37
C THR A 170 -46.66 4.32 -13.88
N GLY A 171 -45.89 4.00 -12.82
CA GLY A 171 -45.89 2.68 -12.17
C GLY A 171 -44.92 1.65 -12.75
N GLN A 172 -44.12 2.01 -13.73
CA GLN A 172 -43.02 1.13 -14.22
C GLN A 172 -41.66 1.71 -13.88
N ALA A 173 -40.75 0.83 -13.45
CA ALA A 173 -39.37 1.18 -13.14
C ALA A 173 -38.42 0.30 -13.94
N ALA A 174 -37.39 0.88 -14.52
CA ALA A 174 -36.31 0.16 -15.15
C ALA A 174 -35.20 -0.12 -14.11
N ILE A 175 -34.50 -1.24 -14.28
CA ILE A 175 -33.28 -1.48 -13.51
C ILE A 175 -32.21 -0.56 -14.06
N GLY A 176 -31.74 0.34 -13.20
CA GLY A 176 -30.64 1.25 -13.50
C GLY A 176 -29.45 1.00 -12.58
N VAL A 177 -28.38 1.71 -12.82
CA VAL A 177 -27.19 1.72 -11.95
C VAL A 177 -27.10 3.10 -11.31
N HIS A 178 -27.07 3.13 -9.99
CA HIS A 178 -26.83 4.35 -9.22
C HIS A 178 -25.37 4.39 -8.79
N GLU A 179 -24.74 5.53 -9.01
CA GLU A 179 -23.41 5.81 -8.52
C GLU A 179 -23.52 6.31 -7.06
N LYS A 180 -22.76 5.70 -6.16
CA LYS A 180 -22.66 6.10 -4.76
C LYS A 180 -21.22 6.21 -4.37
N ASP A 181 -20.87 7.30 -3.71
CA ASP A 181 -19.54 7.45 -3.13
C ASP A 181 -19.43 6.61 -1.84
N ARG A 182 -18.37 5.81 -1.76
CA ARG A 182 -18.01 5.02 -0.59
C ARG A 182 -16.62 5.39 -0.11
N ILE A 183 -16.46 5.57 1.18
CA ILE A 183 -15.15 5.68 1.79
C ILE A 183 -14.54 4.28 1.85
N SER A 184 -13.38 4.11 1.23
CA SER A 184 -12.59 2.88 1.25
C SER A 184 -11.35 3.11 2.09
N VAL A 185 -11.12 2.21 3.03
CA VAL A 185 -9.93 2.20 3.89
C VAL A 185 -9.05 1.05 3.43
N THR A 186 -7.91 1.35 2.83
CA THR A 186 -6.99 0.36 2.32
C THR A 186 -5.73 0.33 3.18
N LEU A 187 -5.35 -0.84 3.65
CA LEU A 187 -4.09 -1.08 4.35
C LEU A 187 -3.10 -1.74 3.39
N ASN A 188 -2.08 -1.00 2.96
CA ASN A 188 -1.06 -1.49 2.04
C ASN A 188 0.14 -2.02 2.82
N PRO A 189 0.47 -3.32 2.72
CA PRO A 189 1.69 -3.87 3.31
C PRO A 189 2.91 -3.27 2.62
N ILE A 190 3.88 -2.82 3.40
CA ILE A 190 5.14 -2.26 2.90
C ILE A 190 6.27 -3.19 3.29
N ASN A 191 7.11 -3.59 2.32
CA ASN A 191 8.32 -4.32 2.62
C ASN A 191 9.29 -3.40 3.39
N PRO A 192 9.80 -3.81 4.58
CA PRO A 192 10.75 -3.01 5.34
C PRO A 192 11.96 -2.54 4.55
N LYS A 193 12.41 -3.31 3.56
CA LYS A 193 13.50 -2.93 2.65
C LYS A 193 13.21 -1.69 1.82
N ASN A 194 11.93 -1.36 1.61
CA ASN A 194 11.49 -0.22 0.81
C ASN A 194 11.03 0.97 1.67
N PHE A 195 11.16 0.86 2.99
CA PHE A 195 10.75 1.89 3.92
C PHE A 195 11.97 2.66 4.43
N LEU A 196 11.89 3.98 4.35
CA LEU A 196 12.91 4.91 4.83
C LEU A 196 12.32 5.79 5.93
N PHE A 197 13.07 6.01 6.97
CA PHE A 197 12.66 6.85 8.09
C PHE A 197 13.83 7.68 8.60
N ASP A 198 13.54 8.79 9.25
CA ASP A 198 14.53 9.62 9.90
C ASP A 198 15.15 8.88 11.11
N PRO A 199 16.46 8.60 11.09
CA PRO A 199 17.14 7.88 12.18
C PRO A 199 17.14 8.63 13.51
N ASN A 200 16.80 9.92 13.54
CA ASN A 200 16.76 10.72 14.77
C ASN A 200 15.44 10.57 15.52
N GLY A 201 14.38 10.05 14.87
CA GLY A 201 13.09 9.81 15.51
C GLY A 201 13.03 8.45 16.19
N THR A 202 12.26 8.36 17.26
CA THR A 202 11.98 7.10 17.97
C THR A 202 10.69 6.44 17.53
N SER A 203 9.82 7.19 16.86
CA SER A 203 8.54 6.72 16.30
C SER A 203 8.24 7.47 15.01
N VAL A 204 7.26 6.99 14.24
CA VAL A 204 6.82 7.66 13.00
C VAL A 204 6.30 9.07 13.28
N ASP A 205 5.68 9.28 14.44
CA ASP A 205 5.12 10.59 14.84
C ASP A 205 6.20 11.61 15.26
N ASP A 206 7.36 11.12 15.69
CA ASP A 206 8.49 11.91 16.17
C ASP A 206 9.55 12.14 15.07
N CYS A 207 9.43 11.45 13.94
CA CYS A 207 10.32 11.59 12.81
C CYS A 207 10.08 12.90 12.03
N MET A 208 11.14 13.47 11.46
CA MET A 208 11.04 14.57 10.48
C MET A 208 10.20 14.14 9.27
N GLY A 209 10.30 12.87 8.89
CA GLY A 209 9.51 12.28 7.81
C GLY A 209 9.83 10.83 7.58
N VAL A 210 9.02 10.23 6.74
CA VAL A 210 9.18 8.86 6.23
C VAL A 210 9.04 8.85 4.72
N ALA A 211 9.69 7.91 4.06
CA ALA A 211 9.54 7.72 2.62
C ALA A 211 9.39 6.25 2.26
N ILE A 212 8.71 5.98 1.17
CA ILE A 212 8.49 4.64 0.65
C ILE A 212 9.04 4.56 -0.77
N GLU A 213 9.99 3.68 -0.99
CA GLU A 213 10.53 3.39 -2.32
C GLU A 213 9.60 2.41 -3.04
N LYS A 214 9.00 2.84 -4.13
CA LYS A 214 8.13 1.98 -4.95
C LYS A 214 8.65 1.95 -6.38
N PRO A 215 9.00 0.79 -6.95
CA PRO A 215 9.27 0.69 -8.37
C PRO A 215 7.97 0.97 -9.14
N VAL A 216 7.99 1.98 -9.98
CA VAL A 216 6.85 2.37 -10.80
C VAL A 216 7.22 2.27 -12.26
N SER A 217 6.38 1.61 -13.07
CA SER A 217 6.60 1.56 -14.51
C SER A 217 6.38 2.92 -15.15
N LEU A 218 7.16 3.24 -16.18
CA LEU A 218 7.06 4.51 -16.91
C LEU A 218 5.63 4.77 -17.41
N HIS A 219 4.95 3.72 -17.90
CA HIS A 219 3.55 3.81 -18.33
C HIS A 219 2.61 4.34 -17.24
N LYS A 220 2.81 3.93 -15.98
CA LYS A 220 2.01 4.44 -14.85
C LYS A 220 2.30 5.91 -14.55
N ILE A 221 3.55 6.35 -14.75
CA ILE A 221 3.93 7.75 -14.60
C ILE A 221 3.24 8.59 -15.66
N VAL A 222 3.27 8.15 -16.94
CA VAL A 222 2.57 8.81 -18.05
C VAL A 222 1.07 8.91 -17.77
N ALA A 223 0.43 7.80 -17.42
CA ALA A 223 -0.99 7.78 -17.09
C ALA A 223 -1.33 8.71 -15.91
N GLY A 224 -0.44 8.82 -14.91
CA GLY A 224 -0.60 9.75 -13.80
C GLY A 224 -0.47 11.22 -14.21
N MET A 225 0.40 11.53 -15.18
CA MET A 225 0.50 12.87 -15.77
C MET A 225 -0.73 13.23 -16.62
N GLU A 226 -1.29 12.27 -17.36
CA GLU A 226 -2.53 12.44 -18.13
C GLU A 226 -3.75 12.64 -17.23
N ALA A 227 -3.76 12.00 -16.06
CA ALA A 227 -4.81 12.12 -15.04
C ALA A 227 -4.61 13.33 -14.10
N ASP A 228 -3.64 14.22 -14.36
CA ASP A 228 -3.26 15.36 -13.53
C ASP A 228 -2.93 15.00 -12.05
N ILE A 229 -2.51 13.74 -11.80
CA ILE A 229 -2.02 13.28 -10.50
C ILE A 229 -0.56 13.69 -10.30
N TYR A 230 0.22 13.62 -11.38
CA TYR A 230 1.61 14.04 -11.41
C TYR A 230 1.80 15.27 -12.29
N ARG A 231 2.77 16.10 -11.92
CA ARG A 231 3.19 17.22 -12.76
C ARG A 231 3.71 16.71 -14.10
N LYS A 232 3.37 17.39 -15.18
CA LYS A 232 3.85 17.05 -16.54
C LYS A 232 5.32 17.42 -16.65
N VAL A 233 6.18 16.42 -16.78
CA VAL A 233 7.62 16.55 -16.97
C VAL A 233 8.05 15.81 -18.22
N ASP A 234 9.13 16.26 -18.86
CA ASP A 234 9.69 15.56 -20.00
C ASP A 234 10.41 14.28 -19.52
N ILE A 235 9.89 13.14 -19.96
CA ILE A 235 10.42 11.81 -19.67
C ILE A 235 11.03 11.13 -20.88
N SER A 236 11.19 11.85 -22.00
CA SER A 236 11.72 11.30 -23.26
C SER A 236 13.09 10.65 -23.10
N ALA A 237 13.92 11.18 -22.21
CA ALA A 237 15.25 10.63 -21.88
C ALA A 237 15.22 9.22 -21.23
N TYR A 238 14.06 8.74 -20.77
CA TYR A 238 13.88 7.44 -20.12
C TYR A 238 13.03 6.48 -20.96
N MET A 239 12.73 6.84 -22.21
CA MET A 239 11.88 6.04 -23.11
C MET A 239 12.68 5.20 -24.11
N ASP A 240 14.01 5.26 -24.10
CA ASP A 240 14.92 4.48 -24.98
C ASP A 240 15.19 3.07 -24.44
#